data_5c26cfd0c6e0d8691882bbc84b01d904
#
_entry.id   5c26cfd0c6e0d8691882bbc84b01d904
#
_cell.length_a   1.000
_cell.length_b   1.000
_cell.length_c   1.000
_cell.angle_alpha   90.00
_cell.angle_beta   90.00
_cell.angle_gamma   90.00
#
_symmetry.space_group_name_H-M   'P 1'
#
loop_
_entity.id
_entity.type
_entity.pdbx_description
1 polymer ?
#
loop_
_entity_poly.entity_id
_entity_poly.type
_entity_poly.pdbx_seq_one_letter_code
_entity_poly.pdbx_strand_id
1 'polypeptide(L)'
;MRVIHDIHGGIHPPERKALSQPGTLQSLALPPLLVLPLRQHLGVPARPVVAVGDAVLGGQMLAKANGVMSVPIHAPTSGTVRAIESRPIAHASGLEDICIELETDGQDQWVVLEGMPDWRDREPTMLAEQIRSAGIAGMGGAGFPTAVKLTPGPQRPIELLLINGTECEPYITADDTLMQCYADQLIEGAMILAHILGADSTLIGIEDNKPEAIACVQAAVAKANASIEIASFPTKYPSGGEKQVIEILTGVQVPSGGIPADIGIVCLNPGTAVAAREAIVEGKPLTHRIVTLTGETLSQPCNTLACLGTPIAHLLQEAGWASEVGQRVIHGGPMMGVAVSNLDAPVTKITNCVLAPT
;
A
#
# COMPACT_ATOMS: atom_id res chain seq x y z
N MET A 1 13.87 20.43 17.32
CA MET A 1 12.48 20.37 16.82
C MET A 1 12.54 20.84 15.37
N ARG A 2 12.03 20.01 14.45
CA ARG A 2 12.03 20.33 12.99
C ARG A 2 11.11 21.52 12.72
N VAL A 3 11.51 22.41 11.81
CA VAL A 3 10.65 23.47 11.31
C VAL A 3 9.61 22.84 10.38
N ILE A 4 8.33 23.08 10.67
CA ILE A 4 7.20 22.66 9.83
C ILE A 4 6.82 23.86 8.97
N HIS A 5 6.75 23.65 7.66
CA HIS A 5 6.38 24.66 6.69
C HIS A 5 4.90 24.50 6.31
N ASP A 6 4.23 25.59 5.98
CA ASP A 6 2.85 25.53 5.46
C ASP A 6 2.87 25.46 3.93
N ILE A 7 1.93 24.71 3.35
CA ILE A 7 1.70 24.68 1.92
C ILE A 7 0.65 25.71 1.51
N HIS A 8 0.82 26.31 0.34
CA HIS A 8 -0.16 27.23 -0.20
C HIS A 8 -1.52 26.52 -0.48
N GLY A 9 -2.61 27.13 -0.05
CA GLY A 9 -3.96 26.55 -0.23
C GLY A 9 -4.26 25.39 0.71
N GLY A 10 -5.05 24.44 0.25
CA GLY A 10 -5.56 23.31 1.03
C GLY A 10 -6.85 23.62 1.77
N ILE A 11 -7.49 22.58 2.29
CA ILE A 11 -8.78 22.62 2.99
C ILE A 11 -8.78 21.73 4.22
N HIS A 12 -9.76 21.90 5.11
CA HIS A 12 -10.00 21.08 6.30
C HIS A 12 -11.38 20.41 6.20
N PRO A 13 -11.54 19.34 5.42
CA PRO A 13 -12.81 18.62 5.33
C PRO A 13 -13.11 17.87 6.63
N PRO A 14 -14.39 17.52 6.91
CA PRO A 14 -14.73 16.62 8.00
C PRO A 14 -14.01 15.28 7.84
N GLU A 15 -13.23 14.88 8.84
CA GLU A 15 -12.32 13.73 8.71
C GLU A 15 -13.00 12.37 8.67
N ARG A 16 -14.09 12.18 9.43
CA ARG A 16 -14.88 10.93 9.49
C ARG A 16 -14.08 9.64 9.79
N LYS A 17 -12.85 9.75 10.28
CA LYS A 17 -11.94 8.62 10.52
C LYS A 17 -12.39 7.70 11.67
N ALA A 18 -13.12 8.22 12.65
CA ALA A 18 -13.61 7.45 13.79
C ALA A 18 -14.57 6.30 13.43
N LEU A 19 -15.18 6.32 12.23
CA LEU A 19 -16.12 5.28 11.80
C LEU A 19 -15.46 3.90 11.69
N SER A 20 -14.25 3.82 11.19
CA SER A 20 -13.53 2.56 10.93
C SER A 20 -12.64 2.10 12.10
N GLN A 21 -12.69 2.78 13.26
CA GLN A 21 -11.97 2.40 14.48
C GLN A 21 -10.48 2.10 14.23
N PRO A 22 -9.64 3.11 13.94
CA PRO A 22 -8.22 2.91 13.66
C PRO A 22 -7.52 2.18 14.82
N GLY A 23 -6.48 1.40 14.49
CA GLY A 23 -5.76 0.58 15.46
C GLY A 23 -6.34 -0.81 15.70
N THR A 24 -7.48 -1.16 15.06
CA THR A 24 -8.08 -2.49 15.13
C THR A 24 -8.15 -3.12 13.75
N LEU A 25 -7.64 -4.36 13.62
CA LEU A 25 -7.76 -5.16 12.41
C LEU A 25 -8.81 -6.25 12.61
N GLN A 26 -9.80 -6.29 11.72
CA GLN A 26 -10.76 -7.38 11.68
C GLN A 26 -10.31 -8.43 10.67
N SER A 27 -10.47 -9.70 11.02
CA SER A 27 -10.31 -10.82 10.10
C SER A 27 -11.62 -11.05 9.38
N LEU A 28 -11.61 -10.99 8.06
CA LEU A 28 -12.75 -11.30 7.21
C LEU A 28 -12.56 -12.68 6.57
N ALA A 29 -13.68 -13.31 6.18
CA ALA A 29 -13.63 -14.59 5.50
C ALA A 29 -12.92 -14.47 4.15
N LEU A 30 -12.12 -15.50 3.80
CA LEU A 30 -11.52 -15.58 2.48
C LEU A 30 -12.63 -15.83 1.43
N PRO A 31 -12.70 -15.04 0.34
CA PRO A 31 -13.67 -15.30 -0.71
C PRO A 31 -13.36 -16.59 -1.46
N PRO A 32 -14.36 -17.28 -2.03
CA PRO A 32 -14.15 -18.49 -2.82
C PRO A 32 -13.42 -18.23 -4.14
N LEU A 33 -13.38 -16.98 -4.58
CA LEU A 33 -12.73 -16.54 -5.82
C LEU A 33 -11.96 -15.25 -5.59
N LEU A 34 -10.70 -15.23 -6.02
CA LEU A 34 -9.89 -14.03 -6.11
C LEU A 34 -9.70 -13.66 -7.58
N VAL A 35 -9.81 -12.37 -7.90
CA VAL A 35 -9.65 -11.82 -9.25
C VAL A 35 -8.41 -10.92 -9.25
N LEU A 36 -7.35 -11.33 -9.93
CA LEU A 36 -6.04 -10.69 -9.89
C LEU A 36 -5.73 -10.01 -11.22
N PRO A 37 -5.98 -8.69 -11.36
CA PRO A 37 -5.64 -7.96 -12.58
C PRO A 37 -4.15 -8.03 -12.87
N LEU A 38 -3.77 -8.18 -14.15
CA LEU A 38 -2.37 -8.17 -14.56
C LEU A 38 -1.74 -6.78 -14.44
N ARG A 39 -2.55 -5.74 -14.34
CA ARG A 39 -2.15 -4.36 -14.09
C ARG A 39 -2.63 -3.90 -12.71
N GLN A 40 -1.75 -3.93 -11.73
CA GLN A 40 -2.01 -3.42 -10.37
C GLN A 40 -1.03 -2.28 -9.98
N HIS A 41 -0.39 -1.67 -10.98
CA HIS A 41 0.67 -0.68 -10.79
C HIS A 41 0.77 0.23 -12.01
N LEU A 42 1.48 1.34 -11.85
CA LEU A 42 1.81 2.22 -12.97
C LEU A 42 2.80 1.54 -13.91
N GLY A 43 2.48 1.51 -15.20
CA GLY A 43 3.34 0.95 -16.24
C GLY A 43 2.70 -0.19 -17.01
N VAL A 44 3.50 -1.17 -17.45
CA VAL A 44 3.09 -2.25 -18.33
C VAL A 44 2.52 -3.42 -17.53
N PRO A 45 1.38 -4.03 -17.92
CA PRO A 45 0.84 -5.21 -17.25
C PRO A 45 1.85 -6.34 -17.15
N ALA A 46 1.79 -7.11 -16.05
CA ALA A 46 2.55 -8.34 -15.89
C ALA A 46 2.12 -9.39 -16.92
N ARG A 47 2.97 -10.39 -17.17
CA ARG A 47 2.68 -11.51 -18.09
C ARG A 47 2.40 -12.78 -17.31
N PRO A 48 1.26 -13.47 -17.52
CA PRO A 48 0.97 -14.74 -16.89
C PRO A 48 2.08 -15.76 -17.10
N VAL A 49 2.39 -16.55 -16.08
CA VAL A 49 3.30 -17.69 -16.12
C VAL A 49 2.60 -18.98 -15.71
N VAL A 50 1.29 -18.91 -15.47
CA VAL A 50 0.39 -20.02 -15.16
C VAL A 50 -0.65 -20.19 -16.25
N ALA A 51 -1.26 -21.36 -16.31
CA ALA A 51 -2.35 -21.72 -17.22
C ALA A 51 -3.63 -22.06 -16.44
N VAL A 52 -4.77 -22.01 -17.14
CA VAL A 52 -6.05 -22.48 -16.58
C VAL A 52 -5.95 -23.95 -16.21
N GLY A 53 -6.36 -24.30 -15.00
CA GLY A 53 -6.28 -25.63 -14.41
C GLY A 53 -5.03 -25.86 -13.54
N ASP A 54 -4.07 -24.93 -13.52
CA ASP A 54 -2.90 -25.07 -12.66
C ASP A 54 -3.30 -24.93 -11.17
N ALA A 55 -2.86 -25.87 -10.34
CA ALA A 55 -2.90 -25.73 -8.88
C ALA A 55 -1.71 -24.88 -8.43
N VAL A 56 -1.95 -23.92 -7.56
CA VAL A 56 -0.94 -22.97 -7.08
C VAL A 56 -0.96 -22.87 -5.55
N LEU A 57 0.17 -22.48 -4.99
CA LEU A 57 0.33 -22.24 -3.55
C LEU A 57 0.39 -20.74 -3.29
N GLY A 58 0.02 -20.30 -2.07
CA GLY A 58 0.26 -18.94 -1.61
C GLY A 58 1.72 -18.54 -1.77
N GLY A 59 1.98 -17.31 -2.20
CA GLY A 59 3.31 -16.82 -2.50
C GLY A 59 3.89 -17.26 -3.86
N GLN A 60 3.27 -18.20 -4.56
CA GLN A 60 3.71 -18.61 -5.89
C GLN A 60 3.49 -17.49 -6.92
N MET A 61 4.47 -17.26 -7.80
CA MET A 61 4.35 -16.27 -8.87
C MET A 61 3.31 -16.72 -9.92
N LEU A 62 2.29 -15.90 -10.14
CA LEU A 62 1.25 -16.11 -11.15
C LEU A 62 1.54 -15.36 -12.45
N ALA A 63 2.17 -14.19 -12.35
CA ALA A 63 2.57 -13.39 -13.49
C ALA A 63 3.91 -12.70 -13.23
N LYS A 64 4.80 -12.74 -14.21
CA LYS A 64 6.11 -12.08 -14.15
C LYS A 64 6.07 -10.65 -14.64
N ALA A 65 6.96 -9.82 -14.11
CA ALA A 65 7.14 -8.44 -14.58
C ALA A 65 7.45 -8.40 -16.10
N ASN A 66 6.94 -7.38 -16.78
CA ASN A 66 7.15 -7.12 -18.20
C ASN A 66 7.98 -5.84 -18.37
N GLY A 67 9.28 -5.95 -18.13
CA GLY A 67 10.22 -4.84 -18.18
C GLY A 67 10.37 -4.09 -16.83
N VAL A 68 11.04 -2.94 -16.89
CA VAL A 68 11.42 -2.17 -15.69
C VAL A 68 10.21 -1.56 -14.99
N MET A 69 9.26 -1.01 -15.76
CA MET A 69 8.03 -0.42 -15.25
C MET A 69 6.91 -1.47 -15.17
N SER A 70 7.20 -2.56 -14.48
CA SER A 70 6.25 -3.64 -14.20
C SER A 70 6.67 -4.36 -12.93
N VAL A 71 5.69 -4.95 -12.21
CA VAL A 71 5.95 -5.79 -11.04
C VAL A 71 5.21 -7.12 -11.17
N PRO A 72 5.76 -8.22 -10.64
CA PRO A 72 5.10 -9.53 -10.66
C PRO A 72 3.86 -9.57 -9.78
N ILE A 73 3.04 -10.58 -9.99
CA ILE A 73 1.84 -10.89 -9.23
C ILE A 73 1.99 -12.30 -8.65
N HIS A 74 1.68 -12.45 -7.38
CA HIS A 74 1.76 -13.70 -6.64
C HIS A 74 0.38 -14.11 -6.12
N ALA A 75 0.19 -15.41 -5.94
CA ALA A 75 -1.03 -15.96 -5.35
C ALA A 75 -1.14 -15.54 -3.88
N PRO A 76 -2.28 -14.95 -3.46
CA PRO A 76 -2.48 -14.59 -2.05
C PRO A 76 -2.71 -15.79 -1.13
N THR A 77 -3.14 -16.90 -1.67
CA THR A 77 -3.41 -18.17 -0.99
C THR A 77 -3.33 -19.33 -1.97
N SER A 78 -3.47 -20.57 -1.51
CA SER A 78 -3.56 -21.75 -2.37
C SER A 78 -4.91 -21.88 -3.08
N GLY A 79 -4.89 -22.53 -4.25
CA GLY A 79 -6.09 -22.73 -5.06
C GLY A 79 -5.78 -23.19 -6.47
N THR A 80 -6.77 -23.07 -7.36
CA THR A 80 -6.67 -23.46 -8.78
C THR A 80 -6.95 -22.27 -9.68
N VAL A 81 -6.13 -22.07 -10.70
CA VAL A 81 -6.36 -21.06 -11.73
C VAL A 81 -7.60 -21.45 -12.54
N ARG A 82 -8.70 -20.73 -12.34
CA ARG A 82 -10.00 -21.00 -12.97
C ARG A 82 -10.10 -20.44 -14.39
N ALA A 83 -9.60 -19.20 -14.56
CA ALA A 83 -9.67 -18.48 -15.83
C ALA A 83 -8.53 -17.45 -15.94
N ILE A 84 -8.20 -17.06 -17.16
CA ILE A 84 -7.38 -15.89 -17.49
C ILE A 84 -8.14 -15.13 -18.56
N GLU A 85 -8.89 -14.10 -18.17
CA GLU A 85 -9.81 -13.41 -19.05
C GLU A 85 -10.06 -11.95 -18.63
N SER A 86 -10.84 -11.22 -19.44
CA SER A 86 -11.24 -9.85 -19.14
C SER A 86 -12.24 -9.82 -17.98
N ARG A 87 -11.97 -9.02 -16.95
CA ARG A 87 -12.83 -8.83 -15.78
C ARG A 87 -12.91 -7.36 -15.41
N PRO A 88 -14.03 -6.93 -14.79
CA PRO A 88 -14.17 -5.57 -14.27
C PRO A 88 -13.03 -5.20 -13.32
N ILE A 89 -12.52 -3.97 -13.46
CA ILE A 89 -11.57 -3.36 -12.55
C ILE A 89 -12.14 -2.09 -11.93
N ALA A 90 -11.59 -1.65 -10.81
CA ALA A 90 -11.99 -0.40 -10.16
C ALA A 90 -11.48 0.80 -10.97
N HIS A 91 -12.27 1.22 -11.97
CA HIS A 91 -11.99 2.35 -12.86
C HIS A 91 -13.25 3.18 -13.08
N ALA A 92 -13.10 4.52 -13.09
CA ALA A 92 -14.24 5.46 -13.22
C ALA A 92 -15.09 5.25 -14.49
N SER A 93 -14.49 4.73 -15.56
CA SER A 93 -15.17 4.44 -16.82
C SER A 93 -15.70 3.01 -16.92
N GLY A 94 -15.70 2.22 -15.83
CA GLY A 94 -16.17 0.83 -15.84
C GLY A 94 -15.37 -0.07 -16.79
N LEU A 95 -14.05 0.15 -16.87
CA LEU A 95 -13.18 -0.64 -17.76
C LEU A 95 -12.98 -2.04 -17.20
N GLU A 96 -12.63 -2.93 -18.12
CA GLU A 96 -12.13 -4.27 -17.85
C GLU A 96 -10.64 -4.39 -18.16
N ASP A 97 -9.96 -5.34 -17.53
CA ASP A 97 -8.57 -5.70 -17.85
C ASP A 97 -8.41 -7.21 -17.71
N ILE A 98 -7.34 -7.75 -18.31
CA ILE A 98 -7.04 -9.19 -18.18
C ILE A 98 -6.68 -9.49 -16.72
N CYS A 99 -7.38 -10.47 -16.16
CA CYS A 99 -7.22 -10.94 -14.78
C CYS A 99 -6.96 -12.43 -14.74
N ILE A 100 -6.25 -12.88 -13.72
CA ILE A 100 -6.17 -14.29 -13.33
C ILE A 100 -7.23 -14.50 -12.25
N GLU A 101 -8.14 -15.46 -12.49
CA GLU A 101 -9.09 -15.92 -11.51
C GLU A 101 -8.51 -17.10 -10.75
N LEU A 102 -8.43 -16.98 -9.43
CA LEU A 102 -7.96 -18.02 -8.53
C LEU A 102 -9.14 -18.51 -7.67
N GLU A 103 -9.61 -19.73 -7.92
CA GLU A 103 -10.57 -20.42 -7.05
C GLU A 103 -9.81 -20.93 -5.82
N THR A 104 -10.16 -20.40 -4.65
CA THR A 104 -9.46 -20.70 -3.40
C THR A 104 -9.90 -22.07 -2.87
N ASP A 105 -8.97 -22.84 -2.31
CA ASP A 105 -9.20 -24.17 -1.75
C ASP A 105 -9.47 -24.16 -0.23
N GLY A 106 -9.34 -23.01 0.42
CA GLY A 106 -9.53 -22.83 1.86
C GLY A 106 -8.44 -23.45 2.72
N GLN A 107 -7.36 -23.97 2.14
CA GLN A 107 -6.28 -24.63 2.89
C GLN A 107 -5.14 -23.69 3.26
N ASP A 108 -5.02 -22.55 2.55
CA ASP A 108 -3.97 -21.53 2.73
C ASP A 108 -2.55 -22.12 2.80
N GLN A 109 -2.25 -23.04 1.89
CA GLN A 109 -0.92 -23.65 1.78
C GLN A 109 0.02 -22.70 1.03
N TRP A 110 1.24 -22.54 1.55
CA TRP A 110 2.23 -21.61 0.99
C TRP A 110 3.46 -22.34 0.46
N VAL A 111 4.12 -21.71 -0.52
CA VAL A 111 5.49 -22.09 -0.90
C VAL A 111 6.43 -21.88 0.27
N VAL A 112 7.59 -22.57 0.26
CA VAL A 112 8.64 -22.25 1.21
C VAL A 112 9.15 -20.83 0.92
N LEU A 113 9.05 -19.96 1.90
CA LEU A 113 9.52 -18.58 1.80
C LEU A 113 10.98 -18.50 2.28
N GLU A 114 11.82 -17.86 1.49
CA GLU A 114 13.23 -17.68 1.81
C GLU A 114 13.52 -16.20 2.02
N GLY A 115 13.68 -15.79 3.27
CA GLY A 115 14.01 -14.41 3.65
C GLY A 115 15.52 -14.21 3.87
N MET A 116 15.89 -12.96 4.06
CA MET A 116 17.25 -12.49 4.36
C MET A 116 17.24 -11.69 5.66
N PRO A 117 17.10 -12.33 6.84
CA PRO A 117 17.08 -11.61 8.12
C PRO A 117 18.41 -10.93 8.46
N ASP A 118 19.50 -11.36 7.81
CA ASP A 118 20.85 -10.78 7.83
C ASP A 118 21.03 -9.63 6.81
N TRP A 119 19.96 -8.95 6.43
CA TRP A 119 19.92 -7.93 5.38
C TRP A 119 20.98 -6.82 5.52
N ARG A 120 21.45 -6.56 6.75
CA ARG A 120 22.48 -5.55 7.01
C ARG A 120 23.82 -5.88 6.37
N ASP A 121 24.10 -7.17 6.19
CA ASP A 121 25.32 -7.70 5.58
C ASP A 121 25.16 -7.98 4.08
N ARG A 122 23.98 -7.68 3.52
CA ARG A 122 23.67 -7.92 2.11
C ARG A 122 23.90 -6.69 1.25
N GLU A 123 24.28 -6.92 0.01
CA GLU A 123 24.42 -5.85 -0.98
C GLU A 123 23.08 -5.17 -1.27
N PRO A 124 23.02 -3.83 -1.29
CA PRO A 124 21.80 -3.06 -1.56
C PRO A 124 21.10 -3.46 -2.86
N THR A 125 21.85 -3.79 -3.91
CA THR A 125 21.31 -4.21 -5.20
C THR A 125 20.57 -5.55 -5.12
N MET A 126 21.04 -6.48 -4.29
CA MET A 126 20.37 -7.75 -4.03
C MET A 126 19.03 -7.54 -3.31
N LEU A 127 19.01 -6.67 -2.31
CA LEU A 127 17.80 -6.34 -1.57
C LEU A 127 16.78 -5.62 -2.47
N ALA A 128 17.22 -4.68 -3.33
CA ALA A 128 16.35 -4.02 -4.28
C ALA A 128 15.71 -5.01 -5.28
N GLU A 129 16.46 -6.02 -5.72
CA GLU A 129 15.94 -7.07 -6.61
C GLU A 129 14.96 -7.99 -5.89
N GLN A 130 15.18 -8.29 -4.61
CA GLN A 130 14.19 -9.02 -3.80
C GLN A 130 12.88 -8.24 -3.66
N ILE A 131 12.92 -6.92 -3.44
CA ILE A 131 11.74 -6.05 -3.42
C ILE A 131 11.04 -6.07 -4.79
N ARG A 132 11.80 -6.06 -5.89
CA ARG A 132 11.26 -6.19 -7.25
C ARG A 132 10.55 -7.52 -7.43
N SER A 133 11.22 -8.63 -7.09
CA SER A 133 10.70 -9.98 -7.27
C SER A 133 9.49 -10.27 -6.37
N ALA A 134 9.40 -9.65 -5.19
CA ALA A 134 8.25 -9.70 -4.31
C ALA A 134 7.02 -8.91 -4.82
N GLY A 135 7.14 -8.22 -5.96
CA GLY A 135 6.03 -7.52 -6.59
C GLY A 135 5.56 -6.27 -5.86
N ILE A 136 6.46 -5.58 -5.14
CA ILE A 136 6.08 -4.40 -4.36
C ILE A 136 5.93 -3.18 -5.27
N ALA A 137 4.73 -2.62 -5.27
CA ALA A 137 4.39 -1.32 -5.83
C ALA A 137 4.04 -0.34 -4.71
N GLY A 138 4.19 0.95 -4.94
CA GLY A 138 3.89 1.98 -3.96
C GLY A 138 2.42 1.91 -3.52
N MET A 139 2.19 1.84 -2.21
CA MET A 139 0.87 1.63 -1.61
C MET A 139 0.16 2.94 -1.24
N GLY A 140 0.80 4.09 -1.47
CA GLY A 140 0.24 5.43 -1.20
C GLY A 140 -0.64 6.02 -2.31
N GLY A 141 -1.09 5.21 -3.29
CA GLY A 141 -2.07 5.61 -4.32
C GLY A 141 -1.60 5.38 -5.76
N ALA A 142 -0.45 5.91 -6.20
CA ALA A 142 -0.05 5.87 -7.61
C ALA A 142 0.43 4.48 -8.11
N GLY A 143 0.76 3.55 -7.22
CA GLY A 143 1.20 2.21 -7.62
C GLY A 143 2.52 2.19 -8.39
N PHE A 144 3.45 3.11 -8.11
CA PHE A 144 4.74 3.14 -8.80
C PHE A 144 5.62 1.95 -8.36
N PRO A 145 6.28 1.21 -9.28
CA PRO A 145 7.16 0.09 -8.94
C PRO A 145 8.25 0.50 -7.94
N THR A 146 8.21 -0.04 -6.72
CA THR A 146 9.07 0.43 -5.61
C THR A 146 10.55 0.25 -5.92
N ALA A 147 10.96 -0.87 -6.52
CA ALA A 147 12.35 -1.12 -6.87
C ALA A 147 12.94 -0.05 -7.82
N VAL A 148 12.12 0.61 -8.64
CA VAL A 148 12.56 1.71 -9.50
C VAL A 148 12.89 2.96 -8.67
N LYS A 149 12.09 3.27 -7.63
CA LYS A 149 12.41 4.35 -6.70
C LYS A 149 13.69 4.08 -5.89
N LEU A 150 13.99 2.80 -5.63
CA LEU A 150 15.17 2.37 -4.86
C LEU A 150 16.46 2.33 -5.69
N THR A 151 16.38 2.55 -7.00
CA THR A 151 17.55 2.56 -7.90
C THR A 151 17.63 3.87 -8.68
N PRO A 152 17.78 5.04 -8.01
CA PRO A 152 17.72 6.35 -8.65
C PRO A 152 18.90 6.63 -9.60
N GLY A 153 19.94 5.81 -9.54
CA GLY A 153 21.17 5.95 -10.31
C GLY A 153 22.26 6.72 -9.59
N PRO A 154 23.54 6.56 -10.01
CA PRO A 154 24.70 7.07 -9.29
C PRO A 154 24.82 8.61 -9.27
N GLN A 155 24.08 9.29 -10.16
CA GLN A 155 24.08 10.76 -10.24
C GLN A 155 23.03 11.41 -9.33
N ARG A 156 22.26 10.62 -8.59
CA ARG A 156 21.21 11.08 -7.67
C ARG A 156 21.42 10.46 -6.29
N PRO A 157 22.41 10.94 -5.53
CA PRO A 157 22.59 10.50 -4.16
C PRO A 157 21.34 10.87 -3.36
N ILE A 158 20.91 9.96 -2.47
CA ILE A 158 19.72 10.17 -1.65
C ILE A 158 20.17 10.59 -0.25
N GLU A 159 19.84 11.81 0.12
CA GLU A 159 20.12 12.38 1.45
C GLU A 159 19.02 12.04 2.46
N LEU A 160 17.75 11.94 1.98
CA LEU A 160 16.60 11.74 2.83
C LEU A 160 15.66 10.64 2.31
N LEU A 161 15.43 9.62 3.13
CA LEU A 161 14.27 8.75 3.01
C LEU A 161 13.12 9.34 3.84
N LEU A 162 12.02 9.72 3.17
CA LEU A 162 10.79 10.19 3.79
C LEU A 162 9.72 9.10 3.76
N ILE A 163 9.26 8.65 4.92
CA ILE A 163 8.07 7.82 5.05
C ILE A 163 6.86 8.73 5.27
N ASN A 164 5.97 8.71 4.31
CA ASN A 164 4.77 9.54 4.27
C ASN A 164 3.59 8.82 4.94
N GLY A 165 3.45 9.00 6.24
CA GLY A 165 2.34 8.52 7.08
C GLY A 165 1.20 9.54 7.24
N THR A 166 1.05 10.47 6.30
CA THR A 166 0.08 11.56 6.39
C THR A 166 -1.37 11.06 6.36
N GLU A 167 -1.75 10.30 5.33
CA GLU A 167 -3.11 9.79 5.14
C GLU A 167 -4.19 10.88 5.31
N CYS A 168 -4.07 11.98 4.51
CA CYS A 168 -4.90 13.17 4.62
C CYS A 168 -6.33 13.02 4.06
N GLU A 169 -6.63 11.93 3.34
CA GLU A 169 -7.97 11.65 2.83
C GLU A 169 -8.96 11.40 3.97
N PRO A 170 -10.14 12.03 3.96
CA PRO A 170 -11.21 11.69 4.90
C PRO A 170 -11.58 10.21 4.82
N TYR A 171 -12.12 9.68 5.91
CA TYR A 171 -12.58 8.30 6.10
C TYR A 171 -11.46 7.23 6.15
N ILE A 172 -10.33 7.42 5.47
CA ILE A 172 -9.28 6.40 5.36
C ILE A 172 -8.47 6.34 6.65
N THR A 173 -8.24 5.12 7.15
CA THR A 173 -7.48 4.82 8.38
C THR A 173 -6.56 3.59 8.22
N ALA A 174 -6.29 3.18 6.98
CA ALA A 174 -5.46 2.02 6.67
C ALA A 174 -4.01 2.20 7.13
N ASP A 175 -3.40 3.37 6.85
CA ASP A 175 -2.03 3.67 7.25
C ASP A 175 -1.94 3.99 8.75
N ASP A 176 -2.95 4.66 9.33
CA ASP A 176 -3.07 4.87 10.77
C ASP A 176 -3.09 3.53 11.51
N THR A 177 -3.97 2.61 11.10
CA THR A 177 -4.05 1.26 11.66
C THR A 177 -2.75 0.48 11.48
N LEU A 178 -2.13 0.58 10.30
CA LEU A 178 -0.83 -0.06 10.05
C LEU A 178 0.24 0.45 10.99
N MET A 179 0.34 1.77 11.17
CA MET A 179 1.34 2.38 12.06
C MET A 179 1.12 2.00 13.53
N GLN A 180 -0.12 1.74 13.95
CA GLN A 180 -0.42 1.24 15.29
C GLN A 180 -0.10 -0.25 15.45
N CYS A 181 -0.54 -1.10 14.51
CA CYS A 181 -0.44 -2.56 14.62
C CYS A 181 0.93 -3.12 14.21
N TYR A 182 1.63 -2.44 13.28
CA TYR A 182 2.87 -2.92 12.65
C TYR A 182 4.03 -1.93 12.81
N ALA A 183 4.06 -1.15 13.90
CA ALA A 183 5.08 -0.13 14.13
C ALA A 183 6.51 -0.70 14.07
N ASP A 184 6.77 -1.85 14.71
CA ASP A 184 8.10 -2.49 14.70
C ASP A 184 8.53 -2.86 13.28
N GLN A 185 7.61 -3.45 12.49
CA GLN A 185 7.86 -3.83 11.10
C GLN A 185 8.07 -2.60 10.20
N LEU A 186 7.33 -1.53 10.46
CA LEU A 186 7.51 -0.26 9.76
C LEU A 186 8.91 0.31 9.98
N ILE A 187 9.39 0.32 11.24
CA ILE A 187 10.72 0.84 11.56
C ILE A 187 11.81 -0.02 10.93
N GLU A 188 11.72 -1.34 11.03
CA GLU A 188 12.68 -2.23 10.36
C GLU A 188 12.63 -2.07 8.84
N GLY A 189 11.44 -1.93 8.24
CA GLY A 189 11.27 -1.66 6.81
C GLY A 189 11.89 -0.33 6.38
N ALA A 190 11.71 0.73 7.17
CA ALA A 190 12.36 2.02 6.91
C ALA A 190 13.89 1.93 6.98
N MET A 191 14.44 1.16 7.93
CA MET A 191 15.89 0.92 8.03
C MET A 191 16.42 0.12 6.81
N ILE A 192 15.70 -0.89 6.35
CA ILE A 192 16.04 -1.66 5.15
C ILE A 192 16.05 -0.74 3.92
N LEU A 193 15.01 0.07 3.75
CA LEU A 193 14.90 0.99 2.61
C LEU A 193 15.99 2.07 2.63
N ALA A 194 16.33 2.61 3.81
CA ALA A 194 17.45 3.55 3.98
C ALA A 194 18.78 2.88 3.63
N HIS A 195 19.02 1.65 4.05
CA HIS A 195 20.22 0.87 3.70
C HIS A 195 20.34 0.65 2.17
N ILE A 196 19.24 0.27 1.50
CA ILE A 196 19.23 0.09 0.03
C ILE A 196 19.56 1.39 -0.70
N LEU A 197 19.00 2.52 -0.23
CA LEU A 197 19.21 3.83 -0.83
C LEU A 197 20.55 4.45 -0.50
N GLY A 198 21.22 4.00 0.57
CA GLY A 198 22.36 4.70 1.15
C GLY A 198 21.96 6.08 1.68
N ALA A 199 20.73 6.24 2.19
CA ALA A 199 20.22 7.54 2.62
C ALA A 199 20.90 8.00 3.91
N ASP A 200 21.31 9.28 3.96
CA ASP A 200 21.98 9.88 5.11
C ASP A 200 21.06 10.02 6.33
N SER A 201 19.76 10.19 6.09
CA SER A 201 18.74 10.38 7.12
C SER A 201 17.41 9.75 6.75
N THR A 202 16.62 9.43 7.78
CA THR A 202 15.24 8.90 7.62
C THR A 202 14.29 9.71 8.48
N LEU A 203 13.17 10.11 7.86
CA LEU A 203 12.12 10.90 8.49
C LEU A 203 10.77 10.21 8.27
N ILE A 204 9.96 10.12 9.31
CA ILE A 204 8.56 9.69 9.22
C ILE A 204 7.68 10.91 9.51
N GLY A 205 6.85 11.30 8.53
CA GLY A 205 5.88 12.38 8.68
C GLY A 205 4.48 11.83 8.98
N ILE A 206 3.84 12.33 10.03
CA ILE A 206 2.51 11.88 10.46
C ILE A 206 1.68 13.12 10.81
N GLU A 207 0.42 13.18 10.36
CA GLU A 207 -0.49 14.25 10.78
C GLU A 207 -0.87 14.15 12.27
N ASP A 208 -1.13 15.30 12.91
CA ASP A 208 -1.40 15.44 14.34
C ASP A 208 -2.73 14.81 14.80
N ASN A 209 -3.59 14.44 13.83
CA ASN A 209 -4.85 13.71 14.10
C ASN A 209 -4.67 12.20 14.36
N LYS A 210 -3.42 11.72 14.48
CA LYS A 210 -3.07 10.29 14.71
C LYS A 210 -2.19 10.11 15.95
N PRO A 211 -2.61 10.56 17.15
CA PRO A 211 -1.77 10.53 18.34
C PRO A 211 -1.33 9.12 18.75
N GLU A 212 -2.19 8.11 18.58
CA GLU A 212 -1.88 6.72 18.90
C GLU A 212 -0.81 6.15 17.95
N ALA A 213 -0.94 6.40 16.63
CA ALA A 213 0.08 5.99 15.65
C ALA A 213 1.43 6.67 15.96
N ILE A 214 1.44 7.97 16.26
CA ILE A 214 2.65 8.70 16.64
C ILE A 214 3.31 8.02 17.85
N ALA A 215 2.55 7.71 18.90
CA ALA A 215 3.06 7.07 20.10
C ALA A 215 3.62 5.66 19.82
N CYS A 216 2.93 4.84 19.02
CA CYS A 216 3.39 3.51 18.63
C CYS A 216 4.68 3.57 17.82
N VAL A 217 4.76 4.47 16.84
CA VAL A 217 5.95 4.65 15.98
C VAL A 217 7.13 5.18 16.81
N GLN A 218 6.92 6.13 17.74
CA GLN A 218 7.96 6.61 18.66
C GLN A 218 8.51 5.50 19.55
N ALA A 219 7.62 4.66 20.11
CA ALA A 219 8.02 3.52 20.93
C ALA A 219 8.84 2.50 20.11
N ALA A 220 8.44 2.21 18.87
CA ALA A 220 9.16 1.31 17.97
C ALA A 220 10.56 1.85 17.59
N VAL A 221 10.69 3.16 17.30
CA VAL A 221 11.99 3.80 17.06
C VAL A 221 12.92 3.66 18.26
N ALA A 222 12.40 3.94 19.46
CA ALA A 222 13.17 3.82 20.71
C ALA A 222 13.59 2.36 20.96
N LYS A 223 12.68 1.40 20.78
CA LYS A 223 12.94 -0.05 20.92
C LYS A 223 14.01 -0.54 19.97
N ALA A 224 13.98 -0.11 18.72
CA ALA A 224 14.95 -0.50 17.69
C ALA A 224 16.29 0.26 17.82
N ASN A 225 16.38 1.25 18.70
CA ASN A 225 17.49 2.20 18.77
C ASN A 225 17.85 2.78 17.40
N ALA A 226 16.81 3.08 16.59
CA ALA A 226 16.97 3.51 15.21
C ALA A 226 17.19 5.04 15.13
N SER A 227 18.07 5.47 14.23
CA SER A 227 18.28 6.90 13.94
C SER A 227 17.23 7.39 12.93
N ILE A 228 15.96 7.40 13.36
CA ILE A 228 14.81 7.84 12.56
C ILE A 228 14.13 9.00 13.29
N GLU A 229 13.97 10.12 12.58
CA GLU A 229 13.23 11.28 13.07
C GLU A 229 11.73 11.09 12.82
N ILE A 230 10.89 11.51 13.77
CA ILE A 230 9.44 11.56 13.59
C ILE A 230 9.00 13.02 13.66
N ALA A 231 8.29 13.47 12.64
CA ALA A 231 7.72 14.81 12.57
C ALA A 231 6.20 14.73 12.54
N SER A 232 5.57 15.37 13.52
CA SER A 232 4.12 15.60 13.49
C SER A 232 3.84 17.00 12.98
N PHE A 233 2.79 17.14 12.18
CA PHE A 233 2.38 18.38 11.56
C PHE A 233 0.85 18.48 11.45
N PRO A 234 0.28 19.71 11.32
CA PRO A 234 -1.17 19.91 11.29
C PRO A 234 -1.87 19.20 10.15
N THR A 235 -3.02 18.60 10.46
CA THR A 235 -3.91 17.95 9.49
C THR A 235 -4.46 18.96 8.50
N LYS A 236 -4.23 18.74 7.20
CA LYS A 236 -4.70 19.60 6.11
C LYS A 236 -4.73 18.80 4.80
N TYR A 237 -5.81 18.90 4.03
CA TYR A 237 -5.84 18.25 2.71
C TYR A 237 -5.36 19.25 1.62
N PRO A 238 -4.46 18.93 0.69
CA PRO A 238 -3.83 17.61 0.43
C PRO A 238 -2.37 17.50 0.90
N SER A 239 -2.10 17.66 2.19
CA SER A 239 -0.74 17.55 2.78
C SER A 239 -0.03 16.23 2.43
N GLY A 240 -0.79 15.14 2.22
CA GLY A 240 -0.28 13.81 1.88
C GLY A 240 0.22 13.64 0.44
N GLY A 241 0.02 14.61 -0.43
CA GLY A 241 0.64 14.59 -1.75
C GLY A 241 2.19 14.55 -1.62
N GLU A 242 2.86 13.72 -2.45
CA GLU A 242 4.32 13.49 -2.34
C GLU A 242 5.11 14.81 -2.32
N LYS A 243 4.79 15.77 -3.20
CA LYS A 243 5.49 17.05 -3.27
C LYS A 243 5.11 17.98 -2.11
N GLN A 244 3.87 17.92 -1.66
CA GLN A 244 3.38 18.72 -0.53
C GLN A 244 4.03 18.29 0.79
N VAL A 245 4.06 16.98 1.09
CA VAL A 245 4.69 16.49 2.33
C VAL A 245 6.19 16.75 2.36
N ILE A 246 6.86 16.70 1.21
CA ILE A 246 8.28 17.08 1.10
C ILE A 246 8.44 18.56 1.46
N GLU A 247 7.65 19.47 0.88
CA GLU A 247 7.71 20.90 1.19
C GLU A 247 7.37 21.18 2.65
N ILE A 248 6.33 20.57 3.20
CA ILE A 248 5.93 20.71 4.61
C ILE A 248 7.09 20.37 5.55
N LEU A 249 7.77 19.25 5.30
CA LEU A 249 8.75 18.70 6.21
C LEU A 249 10.18 19.19 5.98
N THR A 250 10.49 19.70 4.80
CA THR A 250 11.86 20.12 4.44
C THR A 250 11.98 21.57 4.04
N GLY A 251 10.89 22.24 3.68
CA GLY A 251 10.90 23.59 3.07
C GLY A 251 11.41 23.62 1.63
N VAL A 252 11.74 22.45 1.06
CA VAL A 252 12.26 22.35 -0.32
C VAL A 252 11.14 21.96 -1.27
N GLN A 253 11.04 22.68 -2.39
CA GLN A 253 10.09 22.35 -3.45
C GLN A 253 10.71 21.46 -4.50
N VAL A 254 9.99 20.37 -4.86
CA VAL A 254 10.37 19.56 -6.03
C VAL A 254 10.15 20.38 -7.30
N PRO A 255 11.15 20.55 -8.15
CA PRO A 255 11.04 21.36 -9.37
C PRO A 255 9.87 20.92 -10.27
N SER A 256 9.31 21.88 -11.04
CA SER A 256 8.27 21.56 -12.02
C SER A 256 8.82 20.58 -13.07
N GLY A 257 8.09 19.50 -13.33
CA GLY A 257 8.56 18.41 -14.21
C GLY A 257 9.61 17.48 -13.60
N GLY A 258 10.19 17.83 -12.43
CA GLY A 258 11.14 17.02 -11.69
C GLY A 258 10.49 15.98 -10.77
N ILE A 259 11.35 15.09 -10.26
CA ILE A 259 10.98 14.06 -9.28
C ILE A 259 11.72 14.29 -7.95
N PRO A 260 11.24 13.74 -6.81
CA PRO A 260 11.91 13.91 -5.52
C PRO A 260 13.39 13.53 -5.50
N ALA A 261 13.78 12.50 -6.26
CA ALA A 261 15.18 12.08 -6.36
C ALA A 261 16.11 13.14 -6.99
N ASP A 262 15.58 14.12 -7.74
CA ASP A 262 16.36 15.22 -8.30
C ASP A 262 16.84 16.21 -7.21
N ILE A 263 16.23 16.16 -6.03
CA ILE A 263 16.59 16.93 -4.84
C ILE A 263 17.04 16.03 -3.68
N GLY A 264 17.54 14.81 -3.98
CA GLY A 264 18.09 13.90 -2.99
C GLY A 264 17.05 13.25 -2.05
N ILE A 265 15.76 13.20 -2.41
CA ILE A 265 14.71 12.66 -1.55
C ILE A 265 14.01 11.48 -2.22
N VAL A 266 13.79 10.41 -1.46
CA VAL A 266 12.85 9.34 -1.82
C VAL A 266 11.70 9.33 -0.82
N CYS A 267 10.47 9.41 -1.33
CA CYS A 267 9.26 9.39 -0.51
C CYS A 267 8.49 8.07 -0.74
N LEU A 268 8.19 7.35 0.35
CA LEU A 268 7.49 6.08 0.34
C LEU A 268 6.37 6.06 1.40
N ASN A 269 5.35 5.23 1.18
CA ASN A 269 4.22 5.04 2.09
C ASN A 269 4.58 4.02 3.21
N PRO A 270 4.00 4.09 4.42
CA PRO A 270 4.21 3.13 5.51
C PRO A 270 3.94 1.68 5.11
N GLY A 271 2.85 1.41 4.39
CA GLY A 271 2.54 0.06 3.90
C GLY A 271 3.61 -0.47 2.95
N THR A 272 4.20 0.38 2.12
CA THR A 272 5.33 0.01 1.26
C THR A 272 6.55 -0.40 2.08
N ALA A 273 6.83 0.30 3.19
CA ALA A 273 7.94 -0.04 4.08
C ALA A 273 7.72 -1.37 4.81
N VAL A 274 6.51 -1.62 5.31
CA VAL A 274 6.16 -2.92 5.92
C VAL A 274 6.27 -4.05 4.89
N ALA A 275 5.72 -3.88 3.68
CA ALA A 275 5.83 -4.87 2.61
C ALA A 275 7.29 -5.13 2.20
N ALA A 276 8.15 -4.11 2.17
CA ALA A 276 9.58 -4.26 1.92
C ALA A 276 10.26 -5.11 3.01
N ARG A 277 9.91 -4.89 4.29
CA ARG A 277 10.39 -5.71 5.40
C ARG A 277 9.94 -7.16 5.28
N GLU A 278 8.66 -7.41 4.98
CA GLU A 278 8.15 -8.77 4.79
C GLU A 278 8.88 -9.48 3.63
N ALA A 279 9.11 -8.79 2.52
CA ALA A 279 9.83 -9.35 1.38
C ALA A 279 11.28 -9.68 1.68
N ILE A 280 11.98 -8.83 2.44
CA ILE A 280 13.39 -9.04 2.77
C ILE A 280 13.55 -10.03 3.90
N VAL A 281 12.89 -9.82 5.03
CA VAL A 281 13.13 -10.61 6.25
C VAL A 281 12.45 -11.98 6.17
N GLU A 282 11.26 -12.06 5.58
CA GLU A 282 10.45 -13.28 5.54
C GLU A 282 10.40 -13.92 4.14
N GLY A 283 10.86 -13.24 3.09
CA GLY A 283 10.71 -13.70 1.70
C GLY A 283 9.27 -13.63 1.18
N LYS A 284 8.38 -12.94 1.89
CA LYS A 284 6.95 -12.91 1.59
C LYS A 284 6.64 -11.87 0.51
N PRO A 285 6.05 -12.26 -0.63
CA PRO A 285 5.65 -11.31 -1.66
C PRO A 285 4.42 -10.49 -1.24
N LEU A 286 4.19 -9.34 -1.92
CA LEU A 286 3.01 -8.51 -1.69
C LEU A 286 1.75 -9.19 -2.20
N THR A 287 1.00 -9.79 -1.29
CA THR A 287 -0.23 -10.56 -1.53
C THR A 287 -1.43 -10.03 -0.75
N HIS A 288 -1.19 -9.18 0.24
CA HIS A 288 -2.20 -8.63 1.15
C HIS A 288 -1.95 -7.14 1.37
N ARG A 289 -2.98 -6.43 1.77
CA ARG A 289 -2.84 -5.07 2.28
C ARG A 289 -3.95 -4.72 3.26
N ILE A 290 -3.70 -3.74 4.12
CA ILE A 290 -4.75 -3.16 4.95
C ILE A 290 -5.66 -2.31 4.07
N VAL A 291 -6.97 -2.53 4.21
CA VAL A 291 -8.02 -1.79 3.52
C VAL A 291 -9.02 -1.28 4.55
N THR A 292 -9.34 -0.01 4.48
CA THR A 292 -10.41 0.60 5.26
C THR A 292 -11.77 0.31 4.59
N LEU A 293 -12.68 -0.30 5.31
CA LEU A 293 -14.08 -0.45 4.93
C LEU A 293 -14.89 0.53 5.75
N THR A 294 -15.50 1.53 5.13
CA THR A 294 -16.10 2.65 5.86
C THR A 294 -17.26 3.28 5.11
N GLY A 295 -17.96 4.15 5.79
CA GLY A 295 -19.14 4.85 5.30
C GLY A 295 -20.34 4.58 6.18
N GLU A 296 -21.31 5.48 6.11
CA GLU A 296 -22.49 5.50 6.97
C GLU A 296 -23.46 4.32 6.68
N THR A 297 -23.30 3.66 5.53
CA THR A 297 -24.17 2.54 5.12
C THR A 297 -23.65 1.17 5.54
N LEU A 298 -22.46 1.11 6.14
CA LEU A 298 -21.91 -0.10 6.73
C LEU A 298 -22.37 -0.24 8.18
N SER A 299 -22.83 -1.42 8.57
CA SER A 299 -23.16 -1.70 9.98
C SER A 299 -21.91 -2.02 10.82
N GLN A 300 -20.82 -2.44 10.18
CA GLN A 300 -19.56 -2.80 10.81
C GLN A 300 -18.35 -2.21 10.05
N PRO A 301 -18.20 -0.87 10.02
CA PRO A 301 -17.00 -0.26 9.44
C PRO A 301 -15.75 -0.75 10.17
N CYS A 302 -14.67 -1.07 9.42
CA CYS A 302 -13.46 -1.63 10.01
C CYS A 302 -12.24 -1.42 9.11
N ASN A 303 -11.06 -1.76 9.64
CA ASN A 303 -9.87 -2.01 8.86
C ASN A 303 -9.62 -3.52 8.79
N THR A 304 -9.26 -4.03 7.62
CA THR A 304 -9.00 -5.45 7.42
C THR A 304 -7.72 -5.68 6.63
N LEU A 305 -7.03 -6.79 6.91
CA LEU A 305 -5.93 -7.27 6.05
C LEU A 305 -6.56 -8.11 4.94
N ALA A 306 -6.82 -7.48 3.80
CA ALA A 306 -7.45 -8.12 2.66
C ALA A 306 -6.44 -8.78 1.71
N CYS A 307 -6.77 -9.99 1.22
CA CYS A 307 -6.07 -10.60 0.09
C CYS A 307 -6.21 -9.73 -1.17
N LEU A 308 -5.14 -9.54 -1.92
CA LEU A 308 -5.24 -8.98 -3.27
C LEU A 308 -6.15 -9.88 -4.11
N GLY A 309 -6.99 -9.27 -4.92
CA GLY A 309 -7.97 -10.00 -5.72
C GLY A 309 -9.33 -10.21 -5.06
N THR A 310 -9.49 -9.88 -3.77
CA THR A 310 -10.81 -9.96 -3.11
C THR A 310 -11.81 -9.02 -3.79
N PRO A 311 -12.97 -9.51 -4.25
CA PRO A 311 -14.01 -8.65 -4.82
C PRO A 311 -14.54 -7.63 -3.79
N ILE A 312 -14.79 -6.41 -4.23
CA ILE A 312 -15.36 -5.34 -3.38
C ILE A 312 -16.69 -5.77 -2.79
N ALA A 313 -17.54 -6.49 -3.57
CA ALA A 313 -18.80 -7.04 -3.09
C ALA A 313 -18.65 -7.91 -1.84
N HIS A 314 -17.62 -8.77 -1.83
CA HIS A 314 -17.33 -9.63 -0.67
C HIS A 314 -16.96 -8.81 0.57
N LEU A 315 -16.08 -7.84 0.44
CA LEU A 315 -15.69 -6.96 1.56
C LEU A 315 -16.88 -6.18 2.13
N LEU A 316 -17.74 -5.66 1.27
CA LEU A 316 -18.94 -4.93 1.67
C LEU A 316 -19.93 -5.83 2.38
N GLN A 317 -20.13 -7.07 1.90
CA GLN A 317 -20.98 -8.06 2.53
C GLN A 317 -20.49 -8.39 3.95
N GLU A 318 -19.20 -8.65 4.12
CA GLU A 318 -18.57 -8.94 5.42
C GLU A 318 -18.64 -7.72 6.38
N ALA A 319 -18.59 -6.50 5.86
CA ALA A 319 -18.75 -5.27 6.64
C ALA A 319 -20.22 -4.90 6.91
N GLY A 320 -21.17 -5.77 6.53
CA GLY A 320 -22.59 -5.60 6.79
C GLY A 320 -23.23 -4.45 6.02
N TRP A 321 -22.87 -4.30 4.74
CA TRP A 321 -23.44 -3.30 3.85
C TRP A 321 -24.89 -3.61 3.53
N ALA A 322 -25.78 -2.69 3.86
CA ALA A 322 -27.19 -2.72 3.46
C ALA A 322 -27.33 -1.95 2.14
N SER A 323 -27.31 -2.68 1.01
CA SER A 323 -27.47 -2.09 -0.32
C SER A 323 -28.88 -1.51 -0.49
N GLU A 324 -28.97 -0.20 -0.71
CA GLU A 324 -30.18 0.47 -1.20
C GLU A 324 -29.99 0.91 -2.66
N VAL A 325 -31.09 1.00 -3.39
CA VAL A 325 -31.07 1.41 -4.81
C VAL A 325 -30.50 2.83 -4.92
N GLY A 326 -29.44 2.99 -5.71
CA GLY A 326 -28.82 4.30 -5.98
C GLY A 326 -27.66 4.66 -5.07
N GLN A 327 -27.29 3.83 -4.09
CA GLN A 327 -26.09 4.06 -3.28
C GLN A 327 -24.82 3.92 -4.12
N ARG A 328 -23.85 4.79 -3.83
CA ARG A 328 -22.54 4.76 -4.48
C ARG A 328 -21.55 4.01 -3.61
N VAL A 329 -20.69 3.25 -4.25
CA VAL A 329 -19.48 2.70 -3.63
C VAL A 329 -18.29 3.37 -4.29
N ILE A 330 -17.33 3.82 -3.48
CA ILE A 330 -16.13 4.51 -3.92
C ILE A 330 -14.92 3.62 -3.58
N HIS A 331 -14.11 3.32 -4.56
CA HIS A 331 -12.80 2.71 -4.40
C HIS A 331 -11.78 3.82 -4.12
N GLY A 332 -11.27 3.87 -2.90
CA GLY A 332 -10.49 4.99 -2.35
C GLY A 332 -11.31 5.93 -1.48
N GLY A 333 -10.77 7.11 -1.19
CA GLY A 333 -11.42 8.15 -0.40
C GLY A 333 -12.34 9.07 -1.21
N PRO A 334 -13.04 9.98 -0.54
CA PRO A 334 -14.03 10.85 -1.19
C PRO A 334 -13.42 11.92 -2.11
N MET A 335 -12.11 12.20 -1.96
CA MET A 335 -11.43 13.26 -2.71
C MET A 335 -10.72 12.72 -3.97
N MET A 336 -10.04 11.58 -3.85
CA MET A 336 -9.22 11.00 -4.92
C MET A 336 -9.74 9.66 -5.44
N GLY A 337 -10.73 9.06 -4.76
CA GLY A 337 -11.32 7.78 -5.14
C GLY A 337 -12.18 7.86 -6.40
N VAL A 338 -12.57 6.70 -6.88
CA VAL A 338 -13.44 6.55 -8.06
C VAL A 338 -14.69 5.78 -7.70
N ALA A 339 -15.85 6.24 -8.20
CA ALA A 339 -17.10 5.50 -8.05
C ALA A 339 -17.00 4.17 -8.84
N VAL A 340 -17.37 3.07 -8.19
CA VAL A 340 -17.32 1.72 -8.77
C VAL A 340 -18.70 1.36 -9.28
N SER A 341 -18.80 1.05 -10.57
CA SER A 341 -20.05 0.62 -11.21
C SER A 341 -20.30 -0.88 -11.11
N ASN A 342 -19.23 -1.66 -10.93
CA ASN A 342 -19.30 -3.12 -10.78
C ASN A 342 -18.51 -3.55 -9.54
N LEU A 343 -19.21 -4.13 -8.56
CA LEU A 343 -18.65 -4.54 -7.28
C LEU A 343 -17.83 -5.85 -7.35
N ASP A 344 -17.84 -6.54 -8.48
CA ASP A 344 -16.92 -7.65 -8.74
C ASP A 344 -15.46 -7.17 -8.98
N ALA A 345 -15.27 -5.85 -9.12
CA ALA A 345 -13.93 -5.27 -9.19
C ALA A 345 -13.12 -5.61 -7.93
N PRO A 346 -11.86 -6.04 -8.08
CA PRO A 346 -11.08 -6.58 -6.97
C PRO A 346 -10.28 -5.51 -6.21
N VAL A 347 -9.89 -5.87 -4.99
CA VAL A 347 -8.79 -5.25 -4.26
C VAL A 347 -7.48 -5.44 -5.03
N THR A 348 -6.73 -4.37 -5.18
CA THR A 348 -5.42 -4.37 -5.85
C THR A 348 -4.35 -3.79 -4.92
N LYS A 349 -3.09 -3.79 -5.36
CA LYS A 349 -1.95 -3.23 -4.60
C LYS A 349 -2.14 -1.76 -4.19
N ILE A 350 -3.01 -1.01 -4.87
CA ILE A 350 -3.27 0.41 -4.60
C ILE A 350 -4.58 0.67 -3.85
N THR A 351 -5.38 -0.35 -3.54
CA THR A 351 -6.66 -0.20 -2.85
C THR A 351 -6.44 0.06 -1.36
N ASN A 352 -6.66 1.26 -0.86
CA ASN A 352 -6.53 1.59 0.56
C ASN A 352 -7.88 1.72 1.28
N CYS A 353 -8.97 1.89 0.53
CA CYS A 353 -10.29 2.10 1.10
C CYS A 353 -11.39 1.64 0.14
N VAL A 354 -12.48 1.13 0.72
CA VAL A 354 -13.79 0.98 0.08
C VAL A 354 -14.77 1.78 0.92
N LEU A 355 -15.31 2.84 0.33
CA LEU A 355 -16.20 3.79 1.00
C LEU A 355 -17.63 3.63 0.45
N ALA A 356 -18.57 3.37 1.35
CA ALA A 356 -20.00 3.29 1.06
C ALA A 356 -20.76 4.40 1.83
N PRO A 357 -20.75 5.65 1.33
CA PRO A 357 -21.37 6.79 1.99
C PRO A 357 -22.91 6.77 1.80
N THR A 358 -23.61 7.62 2.58
CA THR A 358 -25.07 7.90 2.39
C THR A 358 -25.33 8.76 1.16
#